data_781d87ead2fecafce7c989383059f685
#
_entry.id   781d87ead2fecafce7c989383059f685
#
_cell.length_a   1.000
_cell.length_b   1.000
_cell.length_c   1.000
_cell.angle_alpha   90.00
_cell.angle_beta   90.00
_cell.angle_gamma   90.00
#
_symmetry.space_group_name_H-M   'P 1'
#
loop_
_entity.id
_entity.type
_entity.pdbx_description
1 polymer ?
#
loop_
_entity_poly.entity_id
_entity_poly.type
_entity_poly.pdbx_seq_one_letter_code
_entity_poly.pdbx_strand_id
1 'polypeptide(L)'
;MKVGDKLYFVYSGNCPRPPAAVEVLKVGRVWGHLSNGYRIDLRTLRADAGEYSSPGRAWNLKEEYDAHIAKKQLWAKFRIVVSAVHTDNDLTTEQIIASARELGIDLDPKGKQ
;
A
#
# COMPACT_ATOMS: atom_id res chain seq x y z
N MET A 1 -12.79 15.35 -3.24
CA MET A 1 -13.85 14.35 -2.93
C MET A 1 -15.18 15.08 -2.81
N LYS A 2 -16.21 14.52 -3.40
CA LYS A 2 -17.55 15.10 -3.43
C LYS A 2 -18.59 14.07 -3.05
N VAL A 3 -19.70 14.52 -2.51
CA VAL A 3 -20.87 13.65 -2.27
C VAL A 3 -21.29 13.01 -3.60
N GLY A 4 -21.53 11.70 -3.56
CA GLY A 4 -21.87 10.92 -4.74
C GLY A 4 -20.69 10.24 -5.41
N ASP A 5 -19.46 10.61 -5.06
CA ASP A 5 -18.26 9.93 -5.58
C ASP A 5 -18.26 8.48 -5.12
N LYS A 6 -17.78 7.61 -5.99
CA LYS A 6 -17.63 6.18 -5.67
C LYS A 6 -16.18 5.88 -5.41
N LEU A 7 -15.94 5.15 -4.33
CA LEU A 7 -14.61 4.72 -3.94
C LEU A 7 -14.59 3.20 -3.81
N TYR A 8 -13.41 2.63 -3.93
CA TYR A 8 -13.20 1.21 -3.72
C TYR A 8 -12.66 1.02 -2.30
N PHE A 9 -13.45 0.37 -1.42
CA PHE A 9 -13.09 0.20 -0.02
C PHE A 9 -12.56 -1.20 0.23
N VAL A 10 -11.37 -1.29 0.82
CA VAL A 10 -10.70 -2.55 1.15
C VAL A 10 -10.71 -2.69 2.66
N TYR A 11 -11.38 -3.73 3.15
CA TYR A 11 -11.45 -4.02 4.58
C TYR A 11 -10.17 -4.68 5.07
N SER A 12 -9.78 -4.36 6.31
CA SER A 12 -8.61 -4.95 6.96
C SER A 12 -8.96 -5.33 8.38
N GLY A 13 -8.06 -6.06 9.04
CA GLY A 13 -8.24 -6.47 10.42
C GLY A 13 -8.92 -7.82 10.56
N ASN A 14 -9.59 -8.03 11.70
CA ASN A 14 -10.12 -9.34 12.11
C ASN A 14 -11.43 -9.72 11.42
N CYS A 15 -12.03 -8.83 10.64
CA CYS A 15 -13.27 -9.11 9.92
C CYS A 15 -13.01 -8.99 8.42
N PRO A 16 -12.43 -10.03 7.80
CA PRO A 16 -12.15 -9.97 6.37
C PRO A 16 -13.45 -9.96 5.58
N ARG A 17 -13.63 -8.93 4.79
CA ARG A 17 -14.74 -8.81 3.84
C ARG A 17 -14.17 -8.57 2.46
N PRO A 18 -14.84 -9.03 1.41
CA PRO A 18 -14.38 -8.71 0.06
C PRO A 18 -14.43 -7.20 -0.17
N PRO A 19 -13.44 -6.62 -0.86
CA PRO A 19 -13.50 -5.23 -1.22
C PRO A 19 -14.76 -4.89 -2.01
N ALA A 20 -15.29 -3.69 -1.81
CA ALA A 20 -16.53 -3.28 -2.45
C ALA A 20 -16.51 -1.80 -2.82
N ALA A 21 -17.29 -1.45 -3.82
CA ALA A 21 -17.53 -0.07 -4.15
C ALA A 21 -18.44 0.56 -3.08
N VAL A 22 -18.08 1.75 -2.64
CA VAL A 22 -18.86 2.50 -1.67
C VAL A 22 -19.08 3.91 -2.21
N GLU A 23 -20.13 4.56 -1.73
CA GLU A 23 -20.48 5.92 -2.14
C GLU A 23 -20.20 6.90 -1.02
N VAL A 24 -19.71 8.08 -1.38
CA VAL A 24 -19.50 9.18 -0.43
C VAL A 24 -20.85 9.85 -0.16
N LEU A 25 -21.31 9.78 1.07
CA LEU A 25 -22.62 10.35 1.47
C LEU A 25 -22.50 11.76 2.00
N LYS A 26 -21.38 12.10 2.64
CA LYS A 26 -21.18 13.41 3.26
C LYS A 26 -19.68 13.71 3.31
N VAL A 27 -19.33 14.97 3.05
CA VAL A 27 -17.95 15.44 3.11
C VAL A 27 -17.86 16.58 4.11
N GLY A 28 -17.06 16.40 5.15
CA GLY A 28 -16.73 17.43 6.11
C GLY A 28 -15.36 18.02 5.85
N ARG A 29 -14.78 18.65 6.87
CA ARG A 29 -13.43 19.23 6.80
C ARG A 29 -12.34 18.17 6.75
N VAL A 30 -12.47 17.16 7.58
CA VAL A 30 -11.46 16.12 7.79
C VAL A 30 -11.96 14.76 7.33
N TRP A 31 -13.25 14.52 7.48
CA TRP A 31 -13.85 13.20 7.29
C TRP A 31 -14.81 13.16 6.12
N GLY A 32 -14.75 12.08 5.36
CA GLY A 32 -15.77 11.71 4.39
C GLY A 32 -16.56 10.52 4.91
N HIS A 33 -17.88 10.62 4.89
CA HIS A 33 -18.76 9.55 5.35
C HIS A 33 -19.19 8.68 4.19
N LEU A 34 -19.04 7.37 4.35
CA LEU A 34 -19.27 6.39 3.29
C LEU A 34 -20.57 5.61 3.52
N SER A 35 -21.09 5.02 2.45
CA SER A 35 -22.33 4.25 2.48
C SER A 35 -22.23 2.97 3.30
N ASN A 36 -21.01 2.50 3.61
CA ASN A 36 -20.80 1.32 4.46
C ASN A 36 -20.79 1.64 5.96
N GLY A 37 -21.08 2.89 6.36
CA GLY A 37 -21.11 3.29 7.75
C GLY A 37 -19.79 3.79 8.31
N TYR A 38 -18.71 3.67 7.57
CA TYR A 38 -17.41 4.18 7.99
C TYR A 38 -17.20 5.61 7.54
N ARG A 39 -16.30 6.32 8.21
CA ARG A 39 -15.79 7.61 7.76
C ARG A 39 -14.31 7.48 7.51
N ILE A 40 -13.83 8.16 6.50
CA ILE A 40 -12.42 8.12 6.10
C ILE A 40 -11.80 9.50 6.26
N ASP A 41 -10.52 9.52 6.59
CA ASP A 41 -9.72 10.75 6.56
C ASP A 41 -9.56 11.18 5.10
N LEU A 42 -9.93 12.43 4.79
CA LEU A 42 -9.89 12.92 3.42
C LEU A 42 -8.48 12.99 2.85
N ARG A 43 -7.48 13.02 3.71
CA ARG A 43 -6.08 13.10 3.29
C ARG A 43 -5.46 11.73 3.05
N THR A 44 -5.71 10.77 3.95
CA THR A 44 -5.08 9.45 3.90
C THR A 44 -6.00 8.38 3.32
N LEU A 45 -7.31 8.64 3.25
CA LEU A 45 -8.35 7.70 2.83
C LEU A 45 -8.51 6.49 3.74
N ARG A 46 -7.92 6.54 4.93
CA ARG A 46 -8.03 5.47 5.92
C ARG A 46 -9.28 5.65 6.77
N ALA A 47 -9.95 4.55 7.07
CA ALA A 47 -11.14 4.58 7.91
C ALA A 47 -10.77 4.87 9.37
N ASP A 48 -11.64 5.64 10.03
CA ASP A 48 -11.46 5.98 11.43
C ASP A 48 -11.77 4.77 12.32
N ALA A 49 -10.86 4.46 13.23
CA ALA A 49 -11.01 3.37 14.19
C ALA A 49 -10.93 3.84 15.63
N GLY A 50 -10.82 5.16 15.85
CA GLY A 50 -10.59 5.68 17.20
C GLY A 50 -9.27 5.18 17.76
N GLU A 51 -9.33 4.44 18.86
CA GLU A 51 -8.16 3.88 19.54
C GLU A 51 -7.68 2.55 18.95
N TYR A 52 -8.40 1.99 17.99
CA TYR A 52 -8.11 0.68 17.42
C TYR A 52 -7.46 0.81 16.05
N SER A 53 -7.02 -0.33 15.52
CA SER A 53 -6.49 -0.39 14.17
C SER A 53 -7.56 0.00 13.15
N SER A 54 -7.16 0.67 12.08
CA SER A 54 -8.10 1.07 11.05
C SER A 54 -8.82 -0.14 10.44
N PRO A 55 -10.16 -0.10 10.30
CA PRO A 55 -10.91 -1.20 9.70
C PRO A 55 -10.73 -1.32 8.19
N GLY A 56 -10.07 -0.36 7.55
CA GLY A 56 -9.84 -0.44 6.13
C GLY A 56 -9.40 0.88 5.54
N ARG A 57 -9.31 0.90 4.22
CA ARG A 57 -8.88 2.06 3.46
C ARG A 57 -9.69 2.17 2.17
N ALA A 58 -10.02 3.38 1.78
CA ALA A 58 -10.64 3.65 0.48
C ALA A 58 -9.56 3.92 -0.58
N TRP A 59 -9.89 3.57 -1.81
CA TRP A 59 -9.08 3.86 -3.00
C TRP A 59 -9.96 4.60 -4.00
N ASN A 60 -9.39 5.56 -4.69
CA ASN A 60 -10.16 6.35 -5.65
C ASN A 60 -10.68 5.49 -6.80
N LEU A 61 -9.86 4.52 -7.26
CA LEU A 61 -10.22 3.62 -8.33
C LEU A 61 -9.82 2.19 -7.96
N LYS A 62 -10.59 1.23 -8.41
CA LYS A 62 -10.25 -0.19 -8.25
C LYS A 62 -8.91 -0.50 -8.91
N GLU A 63 -8.65 0.11 -10.06
CA GLU A 63 -7.41 -0.08 -10.82
C GLU A 63 -6.19 0.35 -10.02
N GLU A 64 -6.30 1.41 -9.22
CA GLU A 64 -5.21 1.85 -8.34
C GLU A 64 -4.91 0.79 -7.28
N TYR A 65 -5.95 0.21 -6.71
CA TYR A 65 -5.80 -0.87 -5.73
C TYR A 65 -5.18 -2.10 -6.37
N ASP A 66 -5.66 -2.50 -7.54
CA ASP A 66 -5.12 -3.67 -8.26
C ASP A 66 -3.64 -3.48 -8.59
N ALA A 67 -3.24 -2.27 -9.01
CA ALA A 67 -1.84 -1.95 -9.26
C ALA A 67 -1.00 -2.01 -7.98
N HIS A 68 -1.55 -1.56 -6.85
CA HIS A 68 -0.88 -1.64 -5.56
C HIS A 68 -0.63 -3.08 -5.13
N ILE A 69 -1.63 -3.95 -5.29
CA ILE A 69 -1.51 -5.37 -4.96
C ILE A 69 -0.49 -6.06 -5.86
N ALA A 70 -0.53 -5.77 -7.17
CA ALA A 70 0.45 -6.33 -8.11
C ALA A 70 1.88 -5.94 -7.72
N LYS A 71 2.07 -4.67 -7.36
CA LYS A 71 3.37 -4.18 -6.91
C LYS A 71 3.83 -4.87 -5.62
N LYS A 72 2.93 -5.07 -4.66
CA LYS A 72 3.25 -5.78 -3.41
C LYS A 72 3.66 -7.23 -3.68
N GLN A 73 2.97 -7.90 -4.59
CA GLN A 73 3.29 -9.28 -4.96
C GLN A 73 4.64 -9.37 -5.65
N LEU A 74 4.96 -8.43 -6.54
CA LEU A 74 6.26 -8.36 -7.18
C LEU A 74 7.36 -8.11 -6.16
N TRP A 75 7.13 -7.22 -5.22
CA TRP A 75 8.10 -6.94 -4.15
C TRP A 75 8.35 -8.18 -3.28
N ALA A 76 7.28 -8.91 -2.93
CA ALA A 76 7.40 -10.12 -2.15
C ALA A 76 8.22 -11.20 -2.89
N LYS A 77 7.97 -11.39 -4.18
CA LYS A 77 8.75 -12.30 -5.02
C LYS A 77 10.21 -11.88 -5.09
N PHE A 78 10.45 -10.59 -5.31
CA PHE A 78 11.80 -10.05 -5.39
C PHE A 78 12.58 -10.31 -4.10
N ARG A 79 11.95 -10.07 -2.93
CA ARG A 79 12.61 -10.33 -1.64
C ARG A 79 12.95 -11.81 -1.46
N ILE A 80 12.06 -12.70 -1.86
CA ILE A 80 12.30 -14.15 -1.75
C ILE A 80 13.48 -14.55 -2.63
N VAL A 81 13.52 -14.08 -3.88
CA VAL A 81 14.61 -14.40 -4.81
C VAL A 81 15.94 -13.85 -4.29
N VAL A 82 15.95 -12.61 -3.81
CA VAL A 82 17.17 -12.00 -3.29
C VAL A 82 17.65 -12.71 -2.03
N SER A 83 16.74 -13.09 -1.13
CA SER A 83 17.12 -13.80 0.10
C SER A 83 17.57 -15.25 -0.17
N ALA A 84 17.22 -15.81 -1.34
CA ALA A 84 17.69 -17.12 -1.75
C ALA A 84 19.11 -17.11 -2.31
N VAL A 85 19.69 -15.93 -2.55
CA VAL A 85 21.09 -15.79 -2.92
C VAL A 85 21.93 -16.09 -1.67
N HIS A 86 22.64 -17.21 -1.70
CA HIS A 86 23.31 -17.72 -0.50
C HIS A 86 24.71 -17.16 -0.29
N THR A 87 25.35 -16.70 -1.34
CA THR A 87 26.72 -16.18 -1.25
C THR A 87 26.87 -14.96 -2.15
N ASP A 88 27.85 -14.13 -1.83
CA ASP A 88 28.23 -13.00 -2.67
C ASP A 88 28.82 -13.42 -4.00
N ASN A 89 29.12 -14.72 -4.18
CA ASN A 89 29.58 -15.25 -5.46
C ASN A 89 28.48 -15.34 -6.51
N ASP A 90 27.20 -15.31 -6.07
CA ASP A 90 26.07 -15.38 -6.99
C ASP A 90 25.84 -14.04 -7.71
N LEU A 91 26.35 -12.95 -7.16
CA LEU A 91 26.21 -11.63 -7.74
C LEU A 91 27.55 -10.90 -7.71
N THR A 92 27.80 -10.10 -8.75
CA THR A 92 28.97 -9.22 -8.74
C THR A 92 28.69 -7.97 -7.91
N THR A 93 29.76 -7.31 -7.48
CA THR A 93 29.65 -6.03 -6.74
C THR A 93 28.85 -5.00 -7.56
N GLU A 94 29.10 -4.92 -8.87
CA GLU A 94 28.39 -3.99 -9.73
C GLU A 94 26.91 -4.32 -9.81
N GLN A 95 26.56 -5.60 -9.86
CA GLN A 95 25.15 -6.02 -9.88
C GLN A 95 24.43 -5.62 -8.60
N ILE A 96 25.08 -5.81 -7.46
CA ILE A 96 24.52 -5.45 -6.17
C ILE A 96 24.28 -3.93 -6.09
N ILE A 97 25.28 -3.15 -6.46
CA ILE A 97 25.18 -1.68 -6.43
C ILE A 97 24.12 -1.18 -7.40
N ALA A 98 24.10 -1.73 -8.62
CA ALA A 98 23.12 -1.33 -9.63
C ALA A 98 21.69 -1.63 -9.20
N SER A 99 21.45 -2.82 -8.61
CA SER A 99 20.14 -3.21 -8.10
C SER A 99 19.68 -2.28 -6.96
N ALA A 100 20.60 -1.94 -6.06
CA ALA A 100 20.30 -1.03 -4.97
C ALA A 100 19.93 0.36 -5.49
N ARG A 101 20.62 0.86 -6.51
CA ARG A 101 20.33 2.17 -7.11
C ARG A 101 18.95 2.22 -7.73
N GLU A 102 18.53 1.15 -8.40
CA GLU A 102 17.19 1.06 -8.96
C GLU A 102 16.11 1.18 -7.87
N LEU A 103 16.44 0.77 -6.65
CA LEU A 103 15.54 0.87 -5.50
C LEU A 103 15.71 2.19 -4.74
N GLY A 104 16.56 3.09 -5.22
CA GLY A 104 16.83 4.35 -4.52
C GLY A 104 17.76 4.20 -3.31
N ILE A 105 18.48 3.09 -3.22
CA ILE A 105 19.41 2.81 -2.13
C ILE A 105 20.83 3.06 -2.62
N ASP A 106 21.58 3.90 -1.93
CA ASP A 106 22.97 4.17 -2.26
C ASP A 106 23.86 3.34 -1.35
N LEU A 107 24.54 2.37 -1.93
CA LEU A 107 25.48 1.50 -1.22
C LEU A 107 26.91 1.93 -1.50
N ASP A 108 27.68 2.18 -0.46
CA ASP A 108 29.10 2.41 -0.57
C ASP A 108 29.82 1.06 -0.66
N PRO A 109 30.52 0.76 -1.77
CA PRO A 109 31.22 -0.50 -1.90
C PRO A 109 32.36 -0.69 -0.91
N LYS A 110 32.79 0.39 -0.24
CA LYS A 110 33.79 0.33 0.82
C LYS A 110 33.19 0.04 2.19
N GLY A 111 31.88 -0.18 2.25
CA GLY A 111 31.23 -0.55 3.49
C GLY A 111 30.98 0.58 4.47
N LYS A 112 31.10 1.81 4.06
CA LYS A 112 30.71 2.95 4.90
C LYS A 112 29.20 3.05 4.98
N GLN A 113 28.70 3.16 6.16
CA GLN A 113 27.28 3.28 6.41
C GLN A 113 26.95 4.62 7.05
#